data_32997c76bf5bfae80a780877d14daed1
#
_entry.id   32997c76bf5bfae80a780877d14daed1
#
_cell.length_a   1.000
_cell.length_b   1.000
_cell.length_c   1.000
_cell.angle_alpha   90.00
_cell.angle_beta   90.00
_cell.angle_gamma   90.00
#
_symmetry.space_group_name_H-M   'P 1'
#
loop_
_entity.id
_entity.type
_entity.pdbx_description
1 polymer ?
#
loop_
_entity_poly.entity_id
_entity_poly.type
_entity_poly.pdbx_seq_one_letter_code
_entity_poly.pdbx_strand_id
1 'polypeptide(L)'
;MAEQVEQQAQEEGIQNQVEVDFNAQYVLITLNGALLFDSGSADIREDAYPLVDKISNILSQYDKNMIDIEGHTDNVPIHNQKYEDNDVLSMYRALTVADYIREKTDLDPGLIKSSGRGDYVPVADNSTPEGRAINRRVEVKIYNSYNSPAQGE
;
A
#
# COMPACT_ATOMS: atom_id res chain seq x y z
N MET A 1 18.42 -3.68 0.78
CA MET A 1 17.27 -2.77 0.54
C MET A 1 16.33 -2.69 1.74
N ALA A 2 15.91 -3.82 2.32
CA ALA A 2 14.97 -3.80 3.46
C ALA A 2 15.48 -3.01 4.65
N GLU A 3 16.75 -3.17 5.02
CA GLU A 3 17.35 -2.44 6.13
C GLU A 3 17.34 -0.94 5.88
N GLN A 4 17.57 -0.53 4.64
CA GLN A 4 17.53 0.89 4.26
C GLN A 4 16.12 1.45 4.39
N VAL A 5 15.11 0.69 3.96
CA VAL A 5 13.71 1.10 4.07
C VAL A 5 13.31 1.23 5.54
N GLU A 6 13.69 0.26 6.38
CA GLU A 6 13.43 0.34 7.82
C GLU A 6 14.08 1.56 8.46
N GLN A 7 15.34 1.83 8.09
CA GLN A 7 16.05 3.00 8.61
C GLN A 7 15.37 4.29 8.15
N GLN A 8 14.96 4.35 6.90
CA GLN A 8 14.24 5.52 6.36
C GLN A 8 12.91 5.73 7.07
N ALA A 9 12.19 4.64 7.39
CA ALA A 9 10.95 4.74 8.16
C ALA A 9 11.21 5.32 9.55
N GLN A 10 12.32 4.95 10.19
CA GLN A 10 12.72 5.53 11.47
C GLN A 10 13.06 7.01 11.33
N GLU A 11 13.80 7.37 10.31
CA GLU A 11 14.17 8.77 10.06
C GLU A 11 12.95 9.65 9.80
N GLU A 12 11.95 9.09 9.10
CA GLU A 12 10.69 9.79 8.84
C GLU A 12 9.73 9.76 10.03
N GLY A 13 10.06 8.99 11.07
CA GLY A 13 9.26 8.91 12.29
C GLY A 13 8.00 8.07 12.17
N ILE A 14 7.93 7.16 11.18
CA ILE A 14 6.74 6.36 10.91
C ILE A 14 6.92 4.87 11.23
N GLN A 15 8.00 4.49 11.91
CA GLN A 15 8.30 3.09 12.20
C GLN A 15 7.19 2.37 12.98
N ASN A 16 6.35 3.11 13.71
CA ASN A 16 5.23 2.55 14.46
C ASN A 16 3.92 2.55 13.67
N GLN A 17 3.90 3.12 12.47
CA GLN A 17 2.72 3.21 11.62
C GLN A 17 2.77 2.26 10.43
N VAL A 18 3.93 1.67 10.18
CA VAL A 18 4.14 0.76 9.06
C VAL A 18 4.84 -0.50 9.54
N GLU A 19 4.64 -1.59 8.81
CA GLU A 19 5.44 -2.79 8.95
C GLU A 19 6.31 -2.93 7.71
N VAL A 20 7.58 -3.32 7.91
CA VAL A 20 8.50 -3.57 6.80
C VAL A 20 8.91 -5.03 6.85
N ASP A 21 8.72 -5.73 5.75
CA ASP A 21 9.12 -7.12 5.58
C ASP A 21 9.79 -7.27 4.21
N PHE A 22 10.32 -8.44 3.92
CA PHE A 22 10.99 -8.64 2.64
C PHE A 22 11.04 -10.13 2.27
N ASN A 23 11.24 -10.37 0.99
CA ASN A 23 11.55 -11.69 0.46
C ASN A 23 12.58 -11.52 -0.66
N ALA A 24 12.82 -12.59 -1.42
CA ALA A 24 13.82 -12.55 -2.51
C ALA A 24 13.43 -11.59 -3.65
N GLN A 25 12.15 -11.21 -3.75
CA GLN A 25 11.62 -10.46 -4.87
C GLN A 25 11.41 -8.98 -4.57
N TYR A 26 10.99 -8.66 -3.32
CA TYR A 26 10.62 -7.28 -3.00
C TYR A 26 10.74 -6.99 -1.52
N VAL A 27 10.75 -5.69 -1.22
CA VAL A 27 10.51 -5.17 0.13
C VAL A 27 9.05 -4.76 0.22
N LEU A 28 8.40 -5.18 1.30
CA LEU A 28 6.98 -4.93 1.54
C LEU A 28 6.82 -3.92 2.68
N ILE A 29 6.13 -2.83 2.39
CA ILE A 29 5.68 -1.88 3.41
C ILE A 29 4.17 -2.04 3.53
N THR A 30 3.71 -2.42 4.73
CA THR A 30 2.29 -2.61 5.00
C THR A 30 1.75 -1.42 5.77
N LEU A 31 0.66 -0.83 5.26
CA LEU A 31 -0.03 0.31 5.84
C LEU A 31 -1.41 -0.14 6.30
N ASN A 32 -1.74 0.15 7.56
CA ASN A 32 -3.06 -0.17 8.10
C ASN A 32 -4.13 0.67 7.39
N GLY A 33 -5.18 0.03 6.90
CA GLY A 33 -6.24 0.71 6.16
C GLY A 33 -7.00 1.74 6.99
N ALA A 34 -7.15 1.50 8.29
CA ALA A 34 -7.85 2.45 9.16
C ALA A 34 -7.07 3.75 9.37
N LEU A 35 -5.74 3.74 9.19
CA LEU A 35 -4.95 4.96 9.23
C LEU A 35 -5.16 5.80 7.98
N LEU A 36 -5.46 5.19 6.85
CA LEU A 36 -5.55 5.85 5.56
C LEU A 36 -6.95 6.26 5.18
N PHE A 37 -7.96 5.44 5.52
CA PHE A 37 -9.32 5.59 5.00
C PHE A 37 -10.36 5.41 6.08
N ASP A 38 -11.47 6.13 5.92
CA ASP A 38 -12.69 5.82 6.68
C ASP A 38 -13.33 4.54 6.14
N SER A 39 -14.20 3.94 6.95
CA SER A 39 -14.92 2.73 6.55
C SER A 39 -15.69 2.97 5.25
N GLY A 40 -15.53 2.05 4.29
CA GLY A 40 -16.22 2.12 3.01
C GLY A 40 -15.80 3.27 2.10
N SER A 41 -14.68 3.91 2.38
CA SER A 41 -14.18 5.03 1.59
C SER A 41 -12.80 4.71 0.99
N ALA A 42 -12.53 5.26 -0.18
CA ALA A 42 -11.21 5.23 -0.81
C ALA A 42 -10.58 6.63 -0.88
N ASP A 43 -11.13 7.60 -0.14
CA ASP A 43 -10.53 8.92 -0.03
C ASP A 43 -9.55 8.91 1.14
N ILE A 44 -8.33 9.37 0.91
CA ILE A 44 -7.31 9.44 1.96
C ILE A 44 -7.78 10.44 3.02
N ARG A 45 -7.74 10.01 4.29
CA ARG A 45 -8.08 10.87 5.42
C ARG A 45 -7.11 12.05 5.47
N GLU A 46 -7.61 13.22 5.88
CA GLU A 46 -6.75 14.39 5.98
C GLU A 46 -5.56 14.18 6.92
N ASP A 47 -5.79 13.46 8.02
CA ASP A 47 -4.73 13.19 8.99
C ASP A 47 -3.75 12.10 8.52
N ALA A 48 -4.01 11.46 7.39
CA ALA A 48 -3.14 10.45 6.80
C ALA A 48 -2.17 11.01 5.76
N TYR A 49 -2.42 12.21 5.23
CA TYR A 49 -1.51 12.78 4.23
C TYR A 49 -0.06 12.86 4.68
N PRO A 50 0.25 13.25 5.93
CA PRO A 50 1.64 13.25 6.38
C PRO A 50 2.30 11.86 6.28
N LEU A 51 1.55 10.80 6.58
CA LEU A 51 2.07 9.44 6.47
C LEU A 51 2.38 9.10 5.01
N VAL A 52 1.46 9.40 4.09
CA VAL A 52 1.66 9.10 2.67
C VAL A 52 2.78 9.95 2.09
N ASP A 53 2.94 11.20 2.54
CA ASP A 53 4.07 12.06 2.14
C ASP A 53 5.41 11.43 2.55
N LYS A 54 5.48 10.88 3.75
CA LYS A 54 6.70 10.25 4.25
C LYS A 54 7.00 8.95 3.51
N ILE A 55 5.97 8.18 3.19
CA ILE A 55 6.13 7.00 2.32
C ILE A 55 6.65 7.43 0.95
N SER A 56 6.11 8.51 0.39
CA SER A 56 6.55 9.05 -0.89
C SER A 56 8.04 9.44 -0.86
N ASN A 57 8.50 10.02 0.25
CA ASN A 57 9.90 10.36 0.42
C ASN A 57 10.80 9.11 0.40
N ILE A 58 10.35 8.04 1.05
CA ILE A 58 11.07 6.77 1.02
C ILE A 58 11.13 6.23 -0.41
N LEU A 59 9.98 6.17 -1.08
CA LEU A 59 9.89 5.59 -2.42
C LEU A 59 10.71 6.38 -3.45
N SER A 60 10.86 7.69 -3.27
CA SER A 60 11.63 8.53 -4.19
C SER A 60 13.08 8.11 -4.33
N GLN A 61 13.60 7.35 -3.39
CA GLN A 61 14.98 6.86 -3.43
C GLN A 61 15.13 5.59 -4.28
N TYR A 62 14.02 5.02 -4.72
CA TYR A 62 13.99 3.77 -5.50
C TYR A 62 13.40 4.03 -6.89
N ASP A 63 13.93 5.05 -7.57
CA ASP A 63 13.38 5.57 -8.82
C ASP A 63 13.59 4.63 -10.03
N LYS A 64 14.37 3.57 -9.85
CA LYS A 64 14.62 2.57 -10.90
C LYS A 64 13.89 1.25 -10.64
N ASN A 65 13.14 1.18 -9.54
CA ASN A 65 12.47 -0.04 -9.14
C ASN A 65 10.99 0.03 -9.48
N MET A 66 10.41 -1.10 -9.85
CA MET A 66 8.96 -1.23 -9.96
C MET A 66 8.35 -1.14 -8.57
N ILE A 67 7.31 -0.34 -8.42
CA ILE A 67 6.56 -0.20 -7.18
C ILE A 67 5.13 -0.65 -7.45
N ASP A 68 4.63 -1.57 -6.63
CA ASP A 68 3.26 -2.08 -6.73
C ASP A 68 2.50 -1.73 -5.47
N ILE A 69 1.35 -1.09 -5.64
CA ILE A 69 0.47 -0.68 -4.55
C ILE A 69 -0.76 -1.58 -4.61
N GLU A 70 -0.99 -2.39 -3.57
CA GLU A 70 -2.11 -3.33 -3.54
C GLU A 70 -3.06 -3.00 -2.40
N GLY A 71 -4.35 -2.88 -2.71
CA GLY A 71 -5.39 -2.73 -1.71
C GLY A 71 -5.99 -4.07 -1.31
N HIS A 72 -6.25 -4.24 -0.01
CA HIS A 72 -6.87 -5.45 0.54
C HIS A 72 -7.96 -5.07 1.54
N THR A 73 -9.00 -5.88 1.60
CA THR A 73 -10.11 -5.69 2.53
C THR A 73 -10.24 -6.90 3.45
N ASP A 74 -11.08 -6.75 4.49
CA ASP A 74 -11.60 -7.91 5.21
C ASP A 74 -12.75 -8.55 4.40
N ASN A 75 -13.37 -9.58 4.94
CA ASN A 75 -14.44 -10.30 4.26
C ASN A 75 -15.84 -9.80 4.59
N VAL A 76 -15.97 -8.69 5.30
CA VAL A 76 -17.28 -8.07 5.52
C VAL A 76 -17.73 -7.40 4.23
N PRO A 77 -18.84 -7.85 3.62
CA PRO A 77 -19.27 -7.26 2.36
C PRO A 77 -19.59 -5.79 2.50
N ILE A 78 -19.20 -5.01 1.50
CA ILE A 78 -19.65 -3.63 1.38
C ILE A 78 -20.45 -3.46 0.10
N HIS A 79 -21.41 -2.55 0.16
CA HIS A 79 -22.14 -2.10 -1.01
C HIS A 79 -22.63 -0.68 -0.72
N ASN A 80 -22.17 0.28 -1.47
CA ASN A 80 -22.65 1.66 -1.34
C ASN A 80 -22.70 2.31 -2.72
N GLN A 81 -23.09 3.57 -2.78
CA GLN A 81 -23.28 4.27 -4.05
C GLN A 81 -21.99 4.44 -4.85
N LYS A 82 -20.84 4.45 -4.19
CA LYS A 82 -19.54 4.63 -4.84
C LYS A 82 -18.85 3.31 -5.19
N TYR A 83 -19.00 2.31 -4.33
CA TYR A 83 -18.23 1.06 -4.47
C TYR A 83 -19.19 -0.12 -4.41
N GLU A 84 -19.23 -0.87 -5.49
CA GLU A 84 -20.17 -1.98 -5.63
C GLU A 84 -19.85 -3.12 -4.66
N ASP A 85 -18.56 -3.39 -4.43
CA ASP A 85 -18.11 -4.47 -3.58
C ASP A 85 -16.68 -4.21 -3.07
N ASN A 86 -16.15 -5.18 -2.33
CA ASN A 86 -14.79 -5.09 -1.80
C ASN A 86 -13.72 -5.08 -2.89
N ASP A 87 -13.95 -5.75 -4.01
CA ASP A 87 -13.02 -5.73 -5.13
C ASP A 87 -12.85 -4.30 -5.63
N VAL A 88 -13.95 -3.62 -5.89
CA VAL A 88 -13.96 -2.25 -6.38
C VAL A 88 -13.36 -1.30 -5.35
N LEU A 89 -13.74 -1.44 -4.07
CA LEU A 89 -13.19 -0.59 -3.00
C LEU A 89 -11.68 -0.72 -2.92
N SER A 90 -11.17 -1.96 -2.93
CA SER A 90 -9.73 -2.20 -2.83
C SER A 90 -8.96 -1.63 -4.01
N MET A 91 -9.53 -1.71 -5.21
CA MET A 91 -8.93 -1.12 -6.42
C MET A 91 -8.82 0.39 -6.31
N TYR A 92 -9.89 1.07 -5.88
CA TYR A 92 -9.87 2.53 -5.74
C TYR A 92 -8.94 2.98 -4.62
N ARG A 93 -8.87 2.23 -3.52
CA ARG A 93 -7.93 2.56 -2.44
C ARG A 93 -6.49 2.51 -2.91
N ALA A 94 -6.12 1.46 -3.63
CA ALA A 94 -4.77 1.36 -4.20
C ALA A 94 -4.50 2.47 -5.21
N LEU A 95 -5.47 2.76 -6.07
CA LEU A 95 -5.33 3.80 -7.09
C LEU A 95 -5.16 5.18 -6.46
N THR A 96 -5.95 5.49 -5.44
CA THR A 96 -5.87 6.79 -4.76
C THR A 96 -4.48 7.01 -4.16
N VAL A 97 -3.92 5.98 -3.51
CA VAL A 97 -2.57 6.07 -2.95
C VAL A 97 -1.53 6.21 -4.07
N ALA A 98 -1.66 5.40 -5.13
CA ALA A 98 -0.72 5.45 -6.26
C ALA A 98 -0.75 6.82 -6.94
N ASP A 99 -1.92 7.39 -7.17
CA ASP A 99 -2.06 8.70 -7.79
C ASP A 99 -1.43 9.80 -6.93
N TYR A 100 -1.65 9.73 -5.62
CA TYR A 100 -1.05 10.71 -4.71
C TYR A 100 0.48 10.65 -4.77
N ILE A 101 1.05 9.45 -4.77
CA ILE A 101 2.49 9.26 -4.86
C ILE A 101 3.02 9.80 -6.20
N ARG A 102 2.31 9.54 -7.30
CA ARG A 102 2.70 10.08 -8.61
C ARG A 102 2.74 11.60 -8.63
N GLU A 103 1.79 12.24 -7.96
CA GLU A 103 1.74 13.70 -7.88
C GLU A 103 2.85 14.28 -7.01
N LYS A 104 3.22 13.58 -5.95
CA LYS A 104 4.15 14.10 -4.94
C LYS A 104 5.61 13.76 -5.20
N THR A 105 5.89 12.94 -6.19
CA THR A 105 7.26 12.50 -6.49
C THR A 105 7.59 12.72 -7.96
N ASP A 106 8.86 12.66 -8.28
CA ASP A 106 9.35 12.67 -9.66
C ASP A 106 9.55 11.25 -10.19
N LEU A 107 8.99 10.25 -9.51
CA LEU A 107 9.07 8.87 -9.96
C LEU A 107 8.39 8.70 -11.31
N ASP A 108 8.94 7.81 -12.14
CA ASP A 108 8.31 7.45 -13.41
C ASP A 108 6.94 6.83 -13.14
N PRO A 109 5.84 7.46 -13.59
CA PRO A 109 4.51 6.92 -13.36
C PRO A 109 4.34 5.50 -13.91
N GLY A 110 5.08 5.13 -14.95
CA GLY A 110 5.03 3.80 -15.54
C GLY A 110 5.64 2.72 -14.68
N LEU A 111 6.44 3.09 -13.67
CA LEU A 111 6.99 2.13 -12.72
C LEU A 111 6.10 1.94 -11.49
N ILE A 112 5.02 2.71 -11.36
CA ILE A 112 4.08 2.57 -10.24
C ILE A 112 2.83 1.87 -10.75
N LYS A 113 2.53 0.73 -10.17
CA LYS A 113 1.37 -0.09 -10.51
C LYS A 113 0.43 -0.14 -9.32
N SER A 114 -0.87 -0.19 -9.58
CA SER A 114 -1.87 -0.35 -8.53
C SER A 114 -2.80 -1.50 -8.86
N SER A 115 -3.25 -2.21 -7.83
CA SER A 115 -4.18 -3.32 -7.98
C SER A 115 -5.03 -3.49 -6.72
N GLY A 116 -6.22 -4.05 -6.88
CA GLY A 116 -7.10 -4.41 -5.78
C GLY A 116 -7.22 -5.92 -5.71
N ARG A 117 -7.06 -6.45 -4.50
CA ARG A 117 -7.14 -7.89 -4.26
C ARG A 117 -8.40 -8.27 -3.46
N GLY A 118 -9.30 -7.30 -3.18
CA GLY A 118 -10.51 -7.58 -2.41
C GLY A 118 -10.20 -8.26 -1.09
N ASP A 119 -11.01 -9.27 -0.73
CA ASP A 119 -10.82 -10.06 0.50
C ASP A 119 -10.14 -11.41 0.24
N TYR A 120 -9.56 -11.59 -0.94
CA TYR A 120 -9.08 -12.91 -1.39
C TYR A 120 -7.71 -13.31 -0.85
N VAL A 121 -6.97 -12.38 -0.23
CA VAL A 121 -5.62 -12.65 0.28
C VAL A 121 -5.52 -12.24 1.74
N PRO A 122 -6.23 -12.95 2.65
CA PRO A 122 -6.16 -12.60 4.07
C PRO A 122 -4.81 -12.98 4.66
N VAL A 123 -4.34 -12.16 5.61
CA VAL A 123 -3.13 -12.43 6.39
C VAL A 123 -3.46 -12.68 7.85
N ALA A 124 -4.74 -12.58 8.23
CA ALA A 124 -5.22 -12.80 9.59
C ALA A 124 -6.63 -13.40 9.54
N ASP A 125 -7.14 -13.80 10.69
CA ASP A 125 -8.45 -14.44 10.82
C ASP A 125 -9.58 -13.41 10.70
N ASN A 126 -10.40 -13.54 9.66
CA ASN A 126 -11.56 -12.68 9.43
C ASN A 126 -12.71 -12.89 10.43
N SER A 127 -12.65 -13.97 11.23
CA SER A 127 -13.71 -14.25 12.22
C SER A 127 -13.62 -13.36 13.45
N THR A 128 -12.51 -12.64 13.64
CA THR A 128 -12.32 -11.72 14.77
C THR A 128 -12.19 -10.28 14.27
N PRO A 129 -12.64 -9.28 15.09
CA PRO A 129 -12.44 -7.88 14.73
C PRO A 129 -10.97 -7.51 14.55
N GLU A 130 -10.08 -8.09 15.39
CA GLU A 130 -8.65 -7.84 15.33
C GLU A 130 -8.05 -8.35 14.02
N GLY A 131 -8.44 -9.57 13.62
CA GLY A 131 -7.97 -10.16 12.36
C GLY A 131 -8.48 -9.39 11.15
N ARG A 132 -9.75 -8.96 11.17
CA ARG A 132 -10.30 -8.14 10.10
C ARG A 132 -9.54 -6.82 9.96
N ALA A 133 -9.19 -6.18 11.08
CA ALA A 133 -8.43 -4.93 11.05
C ALA A 133 -7.06 -5.12 10.40
N ILE A 134 -6.41 -6.25 10.63
CA ILE A 134 -5.12 -6.57 10.01
C ILE A 134 -5.29 -6.79 8.50
N ASN A 135 -6.38 -7.42 8.10
CA ASN A 135 -6.64 -7.69 6.68
C ASN A 135 -6.96 -6.41 5.88
N ARG A 136 -7.52 -5.37 6.52
CA ARG A 136 -7.77 -4.08 5.88
C ARG A 136 -6.46 -3.31 5.79
N ARG A 137 -5.78 -3.40 4.64
CA ARG A 137 -4.44 -2.84 4.49
C ARG A 137 -4.17 -2.43 3.05
N VAL A 138 -3.15 -1.58 2.91
CA VAL A 138 -2.51 -1.30 1.62
C VAL A 138 -1.07 -1.80 1.73
N GLU A 139 -0.66 -2.58 0.74
CA GLU A 139 0.70 -3.11 0.65
C GLU A 139 1.45 -2.36 -0.44
N VAL A 140 2.63 -1.85 -0.08
CA VAL A 140 3.53 -1.20 -1.03
C VAL A 140 4.72 -2.11 -1.22
N LYS A 141 4.91 -2.62 -2.43
CA LYS A 141 6.00 -3.54 -2.77
C LYS A 141 7.02 -2.82 -3.64
N ILE A 142 8.26 -2.78 -3.17
CA ILE A 142 9.37 -2.25 -3.94
C ILE A 142 10.14 -3.46 -4.46
N TYR A 143 10.02 -3.76 -5.75
CA TYR A 143 10.70 -4.91 -6.33
C TYR A 143 12.17 -4.63 -6.48
N ASN A 144 13.00 -5.61 -6.12
CA ASN A 144 14.42 -5.47 -6.38
C ASN A 144 14.69 -5.56 -7.89
N SER A 145 15.88 -5.13 -8.30
CA SER A 145 16.16 -4.97 -9.72
C SER A 145 16.17 -6.28 -10.52
N TYR A 146 16.42 -7.40 -9.86
CA TYR A 146 16.43 -8.71 -10.54
C TYR A 146 15.04 -9.22 -10.87
N ASN A 147 14.04 -8.84 -10.09
CA ASN A 147 12.67 -9.36 -10.18
C ASN A 147 11.69 -8.30 -10.69
N SER A 148 12.17 -7.14 -11.06
CA SER A 148 11.35 -6.10 -11.66
C SER A 148 10.83 -6.59 -13.03
N PRO A 149 9.53 -6.41 -13.33
CA PRO A 149 9.00 -6.75 -14.66
C PRO A 149 9.74 -6.06 -15.80
N ALA A 150 10.29 -4.86 -15.56
CA ALA A 150 11.07 -4.14 -16.58
C ALA A 150 12.35 -4.85 -16.94
N GLN A 151 12.84 -5.75 -16.11
CA GLN A 151 14.07 -6.50 -16.36
C GLN A 151 13.82 -7.93 -16.85
N GLY A 152 12.59 -8.37 -16.87
CA GLY A 152 12.22 -9.70 -17.32
C GLY A 152 12.23 -9.87 -18.82
N GLU A 153 12.71 -8.91 -19.54
CA GLU A 153 12.70 -8.89 -20.98
C GLU A 153 13.90 -9.59 -21.60
#